data_c652f2d761ba22c6a3eb5d2a4a6e701d
#
_entry.id   c652f2d761ba22c6a3eb5d2a4a6e701d
#
_cell.length_a   1.000
_cell.length_b   1.000
_cell.length_c   1.000
_cell.angle_alpha   90.00
_cell.angle_beta   90.00
_cell.angle_gamma   90.00
#
_symmetry.space_group_name_H-M   'P 1'
#
loop_
_entity.id
_entity.type
_entity.pdbx_description
1 polymer ?
#
loop_
_entity_poly.entity_id
_entity_poly.type
_entity_poly.pdbx_seq_one_letter_code
_entity_poly.pdbx_strand_id
1 'polypeptide(L)'
;MDKVTIGNCTLYCGDCFVILPNLLIKADAVISDPPFGITACDWDVALPFDHFWKVVERKTTPAANVVLFGCGRFSCDLINSNRKWYRYDLVWLKNNKVGFLNANKMPLRNHESIMVFGQPGFRDVATYNPQKTPGGRAGIKRNNLCGGIYAKKGSYNSVSDGTLHPCSVLPFDSDKSKHPGQHPTQKPLALMLFLVKSYTNEGDIIVDPFMGSGTTGVAAVQAGRTFIGIEQQANYFDTACERIKRAYAE
;
A
#
# COMPACT_ATOMS: atom_id res chain seq x y z
N MET A 1 8.59 -25.34 -2.98
CA MET A 1 8.37 -24.00 -2.40
C MET A 1 9.73 -23.37 -2.23
N ASP A 2 10.05 -22.44 -3.11
CA ASP A 2 11.34 -21.77 -3.05
C ASP A 2 11.27 -20.62 -2.04
N LYS A 3 12.26 -20.56 -1.17
CA LYS A 3 12.38 -19.53 -0.15
C LYS A 3 13.76 -18.88 -0.25
N VAL A 4 13.78 -17.55 -0.32
CA VAL A 4 15.03 -16.77 -0.33
C VAL A 4 14.98 -15.76 0.82
N THR A 5 16.08 -15.67 1.58
CA THR A 5 16.25 -14.66 2.62
C THR A 5 17.35 -13.68 2.22
N ILE A 6 17.07 -12.39 2.26
CA ILE A 6 17.98 -11.30 1.89
C ILE A 6 17.92 -10.27 3.02
N GLY A 7 18.94 -10.19 3.86
CA GLY A 7 18.91 -9.36 5.06
C GLY A 7 17.68 -9.68 5.93
N ASN A 8 16.85 -8.68 6.24
CA ASN A 8 15.59 -8.84 6.98
C ASN A 8 14.37 -9.07 6.06
N CYS A 9 14.57 -9.41 4.78
CA CYS A 9 13.52 -9.79 3.85
C CYS A 9 13.46 -11.29 3.65
N THR A 10 12.28 -11.88 3.70
CA THR A 10 12.00 -13.28 3.36
C THR A 10 11.01 -13.36 2.23
N LEU A 11 11.40 -13.97 1.13
CA LEU A 11 10.61 -14.08 -0.10
C LEU A 11 10.25 -15.54 -0.35
N TYR A 12 9.03 -15.77 -0.80
CA TYR A 12 8.50 -17.10 -1.10
C TYR A 12 7.94 -17.14 -2.52
N CYS A 13 8.31 -18.18 -3.29
CA CYS A 13 7.71 -18.48 -4.58
C CYS A 13 6.55 -19.47 -4.41
N GLY A 14 5.34 -19.06 -4.76
CA GLY A 14 4.14 -19.91 -4.73
C GLY A 14 2.85 -19.17 -4.36
N ASP A 15 1.80 -19.95 -4.10
CA ASP A 15 0.47 -19.44 -3.77
C ASP A 15 0.44 -18.86 -2.34
N CYS A 16 0.07 -17.58 -2.23
CA CYS A 16 -0.02 -16.89 -0.95
C CYS A 16 -1.09 -17.50 -0.01
N PHE A 17 -2.13 -18.10 -0.55
CA PHE A 17 -3.17 -18.77 0.25
C PHE A 17 -2.74 -20.12 0.82
N VAL A 18 -1.67 -20.68 0.29
CA VAL A 18 -1.00 -21.87 0.85
C VAL A 18 0.11 -21.46 1.80
N ILE A 19 0.90 -20.45 1.42
CA ILE A 19 2.13 -20.08 2.14
C ILE A 19 1.81 -19.29 3.41
N LEU A 20 1.09 -18.18 3.28
CA LEU A 20 0.87 -17.23 4.38
C LEU A 20 0.19 -17.86 5.60
N PRO A 21 -0.83 -18.74 5.47
CA PRO A 21 -1.43 -19.42 6.61
C PRO A 21 -0.46 -20.26 7.44
N ASN A 22 0.61 -20.76 6.84
CA ASN A 22 1.60 -21.63 7.49
C ASN A 22 2.79 -20.87 8.11
N LEU A 23 2.92 -19.56 7.88
CA LEU A 23 3.98 -18.76 8.50
C LEU A 23 3.66 -18.46 9.97
N LEU A 24 4.66 -18.58 10.84
CA LEU A 24 4.56 -18.22 12.27
C LEU A 24 4.89 -16.75 12.46
N ILE A 25 4.01 -15.86 11.98
CA ILE A 25 4.20 -14.41 12.01
C ILE A 25 2.94 -13.67 12.45
N LYS A 26 3.15 -12.43 12.90
CA LYS A 26 2.13 -11.39 13.04
C LYS A 26 2.67 -10.12 12.39
N ALA A 27 2.13 -9.77 11.24
CA ALA A 27 2.53 -8.57 10.52
C ALA A 27 1.93 -7.30 11.13
N ASP A 28 2.69 -6.21 11.10
CA ASP A 28 2.25 -4.88 11.54
C ASP A 28 1.56 -4.12 10.40
N ALA A 29 1.83 -4.51 9.15
CA ALA A 29 1.08 -4.05 7.99
C ALA A 29 1.02 -5.08 6.87
N VAL A 30 -0.05 -5.00 6.08
CA VAL A 30 -0.16 -5.59 4.74
C VAL A 30 -0.21 -4.43 3.75
N ILE A 31 0.74 -4.36 2.83
CA ILE A 31 0.77 -3.33 1.77
C ILE A 31 0.94 -4.05 0.44
N SER A 32 -0.10 -4.04 -0.39
CA SER A 32 -0.14 -4.93 -1.55
C SER A 32 -0.99 -4.40 -2.71
N ASP A 33 -0.62 -4.83 -3.91
CA ASP A 33 -1.38 -4.66 -5.15
C ASP A 33 -1.96 -6.01 -5.58
N PRO A 34 -3.15 -6.41 -5.06
CA PRO A 34 -3.74 -7.71 -5.37
C PRO A 34 -4.19 -7.79 -6.84
N PRO A 35 -4.40 -8.99 -7.39
CA PRO A 35 -5.00 -9.14 -8.71
C PRO A 35 -6.45 -8.64 -8.70
N PHE A 36 -6.84 -7.91 -9.77
CA PHE A 36 -8.17 -7.29 -9.87
C PHE A 36 -9.18 -8.14 -10.65
N GLY A 37 -8.72 -9.16 -11.39
CA GLY A 37 -9.58 -9.98 -12.27
C GLY A 37 -10.15 -9.21 -13.46
N ILE A 38 -9.43 -8.20 -13.98
CA ILE A 38 -9.91 -7.32 -15.05
C ILE A 38 -9.03 -7.35 -16.32
N THR A 39 -7.93 -8.05 -16.29
CA THR A 39 -7.01 -8.20 -17.43
C THR A 39 -7.07 -9.60 -18.02
N ALA A 40 -6.54 -9.77 -19.22
CA ALA A 40 -6.43 -11.08 -19.87
C ALA A 40 -5.16 -11.86 -19.44
N CYS A 41 -4.48 -11.44 -18.39
CA CYS A 41 -3.29 -12.09 -17.88
C CYS A 41 -3.68 -13.29 -17.00
N ASP A 42 -3.03 -14.44 -17.18
CA ASP A 42 -3.34 -15.68 -16.44
C ASP A 42 -3.20 -15.54 -14.91
N TRP A 43 -2.38 -14.60 -14.46
CA TRP A 43 -2.19 -14.32 -13.02
C TRP A 43 -3.25 -13.37 -12.44
N ASP A 44 -4.05 -12.68 -13.27
CA ASP A 44 -5.05 -11.71 -12.79
C ASP A 44 -6.39 -12.41 -12.47
N VAL A 45 -6.35 -13.33 -11.53
CA VAL A 45 -7.51 -14.07 -11.03
C VAL A 45 -8.22 -13.27 -9.96
N ALA A 46 -9.55 -13.25 -9.98
CA ALA A 46 -10.36 -12.55 -8.99
C ALA A 46 -9.99 -12.95 -7.55
N LEU A 47 -9.72 -11.96 -6.69
CA LEU A 47 -9.34 -12.17 -5.30
C LEU A 47 -10.47 -12.86 -4.52
N PRO A 48 -10.24 -14.03 -3.87
CA PRO A 48 -11.23 -14.67 -3.01
C PRO A 48 -11.34 -13.92 -1.67
N PHE A 49 -12.14 -12.86 -1.63
CA PHE A 49 -12.19 -11.90 -0.51
C PHE A 49 -12.38 -12.55 0.86
N ASP A 50 -13.33 -13.47 1.01
CA ASP A 50 -13.59 -14.13 2.29
C ASP A 50 -12.38 -14.89 2.82
N HIS A 51 -11.69 -15.59 1.94
CA HIS A 51 -10.46 -16.31 2.29
C HIS A 51 -9.33 -15.34 2.62
N PHE A 52 -9.15 -14.32 1.77
CA PHE A 52 -8.13 -13.29 1.96
C PHE A 52 -8.26 -12.62 3.34
N TRP A 53 -9.46 -12.13 3.70
CA TRP A 53 -9.66 -11.46 4.98
C TRP A 53 -9.46 -12.38 6.18
N LYS A 54 -9.87 -13.65 6.10
CA LYS A 54 -9.60 -14.65 7.17
C LYS A 54 -8.10 -14.88 7.38
N VAL A 55 -7.31 -14.92 6.29
CA VAL A 55 -5.86 -15.08 6.39
C VAL A 55 -5.22 -13.81 6.95
N VAL A 56 -5.58 -12.64 6.45
CA VAL A 56 -5.06 -11.34 6.91
C VAL A 56 -5.33 -11.16 8.41
N GLU A 57 -6.56 -11.39 8.87
CA GLU A 57 -6.93 -11.28 10.30
C GLU A 57 -6.06 -12.17 11.18
N ARG A 58 -5.80 -13.40 10.75
CA ARG A 58 -4.98 -14.36 11.52
C ARG A 58 -3.50 -13.99 11.53
N LYS A 59 -3.00 -13.32 10.49
CA LYS A 59 -1.56 -13.08 10.25
C LYS A 59 -1.10 -11.65 10.55
N THR A 60 -2.01 -10.79 10.97
CA THR A 60 -1.71 -9.42 11.37
C THR A 60 -1.87 -9.21 12.88
N THR A 61 -1.21 -8.18 13.40
CA THR A 61 -1.48 -7.65 14.74
C THR A 61 -2.85 -6.93 14.73
N PRO A 62 -3.53 -6.78 15.88
CA PRO A 62 -4.82 -6.08 15.91
C PRO A 62 -4.74 -4.62 15.44
N ALA A 63 -3.61 -3.94 15.67
CA ALA A 63 -3.38 -2.55 15.25
C ALA A 63 -2.86 -2.42 13.81
N ALA A 64 -2.67 -3.52 13.09
CA ALA A 64 -2.11 -3.52 11.75
C ALA A 64 -2.92 -2.68 10.76
N ASN A 65 -2.22 -2.00 9.88
CA ASN A 65 -2.79 -1.39 8.69
C ASN A 65 -2.80 -2.36 7.52
N VAL A 66 -3.90 -2.38 6.77
CA VAL A 66 -4.01 -3.13 5.50
C VAL A 66 -4.25 -2.11 4.39
N VAL A 67 -3.26 -1.94 3.51
CA VAL A 67 -3.23 -0.93 2.45
C VAL A 67 -3.23 -1.65 1.12
N LEU A 68 -4.33 -1.54 0.37
CA LEU A 68 -4.55 -2.30 -0.86
C LEU A 68 -4.87 -1.37 -2.02
N PHE A 69 -4.22 -1.62 -3.16
CA PHE A 69 -4.53 -0.93 -4.41
C PHE A 69 -5.79 -1.50 -5.04
N GLY A 70 -6.45 -0.67 -5.85
CA GLY A 70 -7.60 -1.07 -6.63
C GLY A 70 -8.02 -0.02 -7.64
N CYS A 71 -8.85 -0.43 -8.59
CA CYS A 71 -9.42 0.50 -9.56
C CYS A 71 -10.83 0.09 -10.01
N GLY A 72 -11.64 1.08 -10.36
CA GLY A 72 -12.97 0.86 -10.89
C GLY A 72 -13.86 -0.01 -10.00
N ARG A 73 -14.54 -1.00 -10.59
CA ARG A 73 -15.44 -1.90 -9.87
C ARG A 73 -14.74 -2.67 -8.76
N PHE A 74 -13.51 -3.14 -8.99
CA PHE A 74 -12.75 -3.87 -7.97
C PHE A 74 -12.59 -3.08 -6.67
N SER A 75 -12.39 -1.75 -6.72
CA SER A 75 -12.33 -0.92 -5.51
C SER A 75 -13.64 -0.98 -4.71
N CYS A 76 -14.79 -0.95 -5.39
CA CYS A 76 -16.09 -1.06 -4.73
C CYS A 76 -16.28 -2.45 -4.10
N ASP A 77 -15.93 -3.50 -4.83
CA ASP A 77 -16.06 -4.89 -4.36
C ASP A 77 -15.14 -5.13 -3.16
N LEU A 78 -13.90 -4.61 -3.19
CA LEU A 78 -12.93 -4.70 -2.10
C LEU A 78 -13.44 -3.97 -0.83
N ILE A 79 -13.96 -2.76 -0.95
CA ILE A 79 -14.56 -2.03 0.19
C ILE A 79 -15.75 -2.81 0.76
N ASN A 80 -16.63 -3.30 -0.11
CA ASN A 80 -17.83 -4.04 0.31
C ASN A 80 -17.49 -5.39 0.97
N SER A 81 -16.39 -6.03 0.57
CA SER A 81 -15.95 -7.30 1.14
C SER A 81 -15.57 -7.20 2.62
N ASN A 82 -15.16 -6.03 3.11
CA ASN A 82 -14.85 -5.81 4.52
C ASN A 82 -15.13 -4.37 4.98
N ARG A 83 -16.38 -3.94 4.89
CA ARG A 83 -16.80 -2.58 5.30
C ARG A 83 -16.49 -2.26 6.76
N LYS A 84 -16.41 -3.26 7.64
CA LYS A 84 -16.12 -3.05 9.06
C LYS A 84 -14.68 -2.58 9.28
N TRP A 85 -13.73 -3.03 8.44
CA TRP A 85 -12.32 -2.66 8.54
C TRP A 85 -12.00 -1.43 7.70
N TYR A 86 -12.82 -1.07 6.69
CA TYR A 86 -12.57 0.09 5.84
C TYR A 86 -12.50 1.38 6.66
N ARG A 87 -11.46 2.16 6.44
CA ARG A 87 -11.22 3.44 7.13
C ARG A 87 -11.36 4.63 6.20
N TYR A 88 -10.62 4.65 5.12
CA TYR A 88 -10.60 5.70 4.09
C TYR A 88 -9.83 5.22 2.87
N ASP A 89 -9.83 6.03 1.82
CA ASP A 89 -9.04 5.82 0.61
C ASP A 89 -8.15 7.01 0.29
N LEU A 90 -7.11 6.72 -0.49
CA LEU A 90 -6.22 7.67 -1.13
C LEU A 90 -6.33 7.48 -2.64
N VAL A 91 -6.02 8.53 -3.39
CA VAL A 91 -6.01 8.52 -4.85
C VAL A 91 -4.58 8.69 -5.33
N TRP A 92 -4.00 7.66 -5.94
CA TRP A 92 -2.75 7.82 -6.66
C TRP A 92 -3.04 8.45 -8.03
N LEU A 93 -2.61 9.70 -8.21
CA LEU A 93 -2.70 10.43 -9.48
C LEU A 93 -1.45 10.13 -10.31
N LYS A 94 -1.65 9.57 -11.51
CA LYS A 94 -0.60 9.16 -12.44
C LYS A 94 -0.34 10.27 -13.47
N ASN A 95 0.90 10.35 -13.95
CA ASN A 95 1.27 11.19 -15.09
C ASN A 95 0.81 10.59 -16.44
N ASN A 96 0.59 9.28 -16.52
CA ASN A 96 0.12 8.59 -17.72
C ASN A 96 -1.37 8.25 -17.64
N LYS A 97 -2.01 8.20 -18.81
CA LYS A 97 -3.43 7.91 -18.97
C LYS A 97 -3.60 6.51 -19.59
N VAL A 98 -4.68 5.83 -19.21
CA VAL A 98 -5.03 4.50 -19.75
C VAL A 98 -6.49 4.49 -20.22
N GLY A 99 -6.84 3.51 -21.08
CA GLY A 99 -8.20 3.33 -21.57
C GLY A 99 -8.45 3.96 -22.94
N PHE A 100 -7.42 4.20 -23.75
CA PHE A 100 -7.53 4.84 -25.08
C PHE A 100 -8.51 4.15 -26.04
N LEU A 101 -8.71 2.85 -25.97
CA LEU A 101 -9.70 2.12 -26.78
C LEU A 101 -11.14 2.60 -26.52
N ASN A 102 -11.40 3.20 -25.38
CA ASN A 102 -12.70 3.71 -24.98
C ASN A 102 -12.75 5.25 -24.90
N ALA A 103 -11.75 5.96 -25.44
CA ALA A 103 -11.63 7.41 -25.32
C ALA A 103 -12.84 8.22 -25.85
N ASN A 104 -13.56 7.64 -26.83
CA ASN A 104 -14.78 8.24 -27.39
C ASN A 104 -16.06 7.86 -26.61
N LYS A 105 -15.97 7.01 -25.58
CA LYS A 105 -17.12 6.52 -24.79
C LYS A 105 -17.06 6.94 -23.34
N MET A 106 -15.84 7.17 -22.82
CA MET A 106 -15.63 7.58 -21.42
C MET A 106 -14.29 8.31 -21.28
N PRO A 107 -14.11 9.12 -20.22
CA PRO A 107 -12.83 9.75 -19.93
C PRO A 107 -11.70 8.74 -19.75
N LEU A 108 -10.49 9.11 -20.16
CA LEU A 108 -9.28 8.35 -19.86
C LEU A 108 -9.02 8.35 -18.36
N ARG A 109 -8.60 7.21 -17.83
CA ARG A 109 -8.27 7.08 -16.41
C ARG A 109 -6.79 7.37 -16.18
N ASN A 110 -6.51 8.25 -15.24
CA ASN A 110 -5.16 8.61 -14.81
C ASN A 110 -4.95 8.47 -13.31
N HIS A 111 -5.75 7.62 -12.65
CA HIS A 111 -5.62 7.39 -11.21
C HIS A 111 -5.93 5.93 -10.84
N GLU A 112 -5.45 5.53 -9.66
CA GLU A 112 -5.86 4.32 -8.93
C GLU A 112 -6.24 4.68 -7.51
N SER A 113 -7.14 3.89 -6.90
CA SER A 113 -7.48 4.02 -5.49
C SER A 113 -6.54 3.19 -4.64
N ILE A 114 -6.27 3.66 -3.41
CA ILE A 114 -5.52 2.94 -2.39
C ILE A 114 -6.41 2.93 -1.15
N MET A 115 -6.97 1.78 -0.82
CA MET A 115 -7.88 1.63 0.30
C MET A 115 -7.12 1.25 1.57
N VAL A 116 -7.41 1.94 2.66
CA VAL A 116 -6.82 1.69 3.97
C VAL A 116 -7.85 1.04 4.88
N PHE A 117 -7.48 -0.13 5.41
CA PHE A 117 -8.30 -0.92 6.33
C PHE A 117 -7.55 -1.13 7.65
N GLY A 118 -8.30 -1.51 8.69
CA GLY A 118 -7.76 -1.94 9.97
C GLY A 118 -8.87 -2.37 10.91
N GLN A 119 -8.56 -3.24 11.85
CA GLN A 119 -9.55 -3.83 12.73
C GLN A 119 -10.34 -2.76 13.52
N PRO A 120 -11.65 -2.94 13.70
CA PRO A 120 -12.44 -2.07 14.57
C PRO A 120 -11.90 -2.07 16.01
N GLY A 121 -11.96 -0.91 16.67
CA GLY A 121 -11.45 -0.74 18.03
C GLY A 121 -9.96 -0.40 18.14
N PHE A 122 -9.19 -0.55 17.05
CA PHE A 122 -7.74 -0.27 17.04
C PHE A 122 -7.36 0.97 16.22
N ARG A 123 -8.33 1.79 15.83
CA ARG A 123 -8.10 2.96 14.97
C ARG A 123 -7.12 3.97 15.58
N ASP A 124 -7.24 4.22 16.89
CA ASP A 124 -6.46 5.25 17.57
C ASP A 124 -5.03 4.79 17.92
N VAL A 125 -4.76 3.48 17.84
CA VAL A 125 -3.44 2.89 18.11
C VAL A 125 -2.74 2.39 16.84
N ALA A 126 -3.44 2.38 15.71
CA ALA A 126 -2.84 2.02 14.43
C ALA A 126 -1.82 3.08 14.00
N THR A 127 -0.69 2.62 13.49
CA THR A 127 0.40 3.49 13.06
C THR A 127 -0.04 4.42 11.93
N TYR A 128 0.15 5.73 12.12
CA TYR A 128 0.07 6.72 11.06
C TYR A 128 1.12 7.81 11.26
N ASN A 129 2.11 7.83 10.40
CA ASN A 129 3.20 8.80 10.39
C ASN A 129 3.00 9.76 9.21
N PRO A 130 2.42 10.95 9.42
CA PRO A 130 2.18 11.88 8.32
C PRO A 130 3.50 12.29 7.66
N GLN A 131 3.65 11.99 6.38
CA GLN A 131 4.81 12.40 5.58
C GLN A 131 4.66 13.87 5.19
N LYS A 132 5.00 14.75 6.13
CA LYS A 132 4.88 16.19 5.97
C LYS A 132 5.93 16.74 5.00
N THR A 133 5.55 17.78 4.25
CA THR A 133 6.42 18.50 3.33
C THR A 133 6.63 19.95 3.77
N PRO A 134 7.80 20.57 3.48
CA PRO A 134 7.98 22.01 3.65
C PRO A 134 6.97 22.81 2.81
N GLY A 135 6.63 24.03 3.20
CA GLY A 135 5.78 24.93 2.40
C GLY A 135 4.71 25.68 3.21
N GLY A 136 4.57 25.36 4.48
CA GLY A 136 3.73 26.12 5.40
C GLY A 136 4.47 27.37 5.97
N ARG A 137 3.70 28.28 6.55
CA ARG A 137 4.25 29.40 7.32
C ARG A 137 4.43 28.96 8.78
N ALA A 138 5.66 28.97 9.28
CA ALA A 138 5.95 28.67 10.68
C ALA A 138 5.46 29.78 11.62
N GLY A 139 5.19 29.43 12.89
CA GLY A 139 4.83 30.38 13.93
C GLY A 139 3.39 30.89 13.90
N ILE A 140 2.57 30.50 12.93
CA ILE A 140 1.16 30.89 12.91
C ILE A 140 0.41 30.15 14.01
N LYS A 141 -0.09 30.93 14.98
CA LYS A 141 -1.00 30.42 16.02
C LYS A 141 -2.42 30.35 15.47
N ARG A 142 -3.06 29.19 15.59
CA ARG A 142 -4.46 29.00 15.23
C ARG A 142 -5.25 28.60 16.45
N ASN A 143 -6.25 29.41 16.77
CA ASN A 143 -7.29 29.05 17.74
C ASN A 143 -8.40 28.36 16.97
N ASN A 144 -8.43 27.04 17.02
CA ASN A 144 -9.46 26.28 16.34
C ASN A 144 -10.66 26.15 17.26
N LEU A 145 -11.67 26.97 17.02
CA LEU A 145 -13.01 26.80 17.60
C LEU A 145 -13.73 25.75 16.76
N CYS A 146 -13.83 24.54 17.29
CA CYS A 146 -14.66 23.51 16.66
C CYS A 146 -16.14 23.81 16.97
N GLY A 147 -16.77 24.62 16.14
CA GLY A 147 -18.20 24.84 16.13
C GLY A 147 -18.73 24.68 14.70
N GLY A 148 -19.83 24.00 14.49
CA GLY A 148 -20.46 23.81 13.19
C GLY A 148 -20.69 22.35 12.82
N ILE A 149 -20.37 21.96 11.61
CA ILE A 149 -20.66 20.63 11.00
C ILE A 149 -19.95 19.48 11.74
N TYR A 150 -18.85 19.74 12.42
CA TYR A 150 -18.08 18.70 13.18
C TYR A 150 -18.47 18.73 14.66
N ALA A 151 -18.62 17.55 15.27
CA ALA A 151 -18.93 17.37 16.67
C ALA A 151 -18.01 18.24 17.56
N LYS A 152 -18.60 18.88 18.59
CA LYS A 152 -17.89 19.75 19.56
C LYS A 152 -16.74 18.98 20.23
N LYS A 153 -15.53 19.09 19.72
CA LYS A 153 -14.31 18.89 20.49
C LYS A 153 -13.82 20.28 20.86
N GLY A 154 -13.47 20.49 22.13
CA GLY A 154 -13.13 21.80 22.67
C GLY A 154 -12.07 22.57 21.87
N SER A 155 -11.89 23.85 22.17
CA SER A 155 -10.87 24.70 21.54
C SER A 155 -9.47 24.11 21.78
N TYR A 156 -8.66 23.98 20.75
CA TYR A 156 -7.25 23.68 20.89
C TYR A 156 -6.40 24.72 20.16
N ASN A 157 -5.28 25.07 20.77
CA ASN A 157 -4.30 25.96 20.18
C ASN A 157 -3.26 25.12 19.45
N SER A 158 -3.01 25.42 18.18
CA SER A 158 -1.91 24.84 17.42
C SER A 158 -0.98 25.91 16.89
N VAL A 159 0.31 25.61 16.91
CA VAL A 159 1.35 26.45 16.31
C VAL A 159 1.87 25.68 15.09
N SER A 160 1.86 26.34 13.93
CA SER A 160 2.40 25.75 12.71
C SER A 160 3.92 25.59 12.82
N ASP A 161 4.43 24.41 12.50
CA ASP A 161 5.87 24.09 12.38
C ASP A 161 6.47 24.47 11.01
N GLY A 162 5.67 25.05 10.12
CA GLY A 162 6.08 25.38 8.75
C GLY A 162 5.97 24.23 7.76
N THR A 163 5.40 23.10 8.19
CA THR A 163 5.17 21.96 7.32
C THR A 163 3.68 21.82 6.95
N LEU A 164 3.42 21.10 5.85
CA LEU A 164 2.09 20.75 5.35
C LEU A 164 1.84 19.26 5.52
N HIS A 165 0.66 18.91 6.02
CA HIS A 165 0.22 17.52 6.04
C HIS A 165 -0.06 17.01 4.63
N PRO A 166 0.16 15.70 4.36
CA PRO A 166 -0.17 15.11 3.08
C PRO A 166 -1.68 15.17 2.83
N CYS A 167 -2.07 15.28 1.54
CA CYS A 167 -3.44 15.20 1.09
C CYS A 167 -3.80 13.77 0.67
N SER A 168 -5.11 13.50 0.48
CA SER A 168 -5.59 12.20 0.01
C SER A 168 -5.29 11.93 -1.46
N VAL A 169 -4.99 12.96 -2.26
CA VAL A 169 -4.53 12.82 -3.65
C VAL A 169 -3.02 12.87 -3.68
N LEU A 170 -2.41 11.78 -4.15
CA LEU A 170 -0.98 11.53 -4.15
C LEU A 170 -0.43 11.59 -5.59
N PRO A 171 0.19 12.70 -6.02
CA PRO A 171 0.79 12.82 -7.34
C PRO A 171 2.18 12.15 -7.35
N PHE A 172 2.25 10.92 -7.84
CA PHE A 172 3.50 10.20 -8.07
C PHE A 172 3.58 9.74 -9.51
N ASP A 173 4.70 10.03 -10.16
CA ASP A 173 4.95 9.59 -11.53
C ASP A 173 5.09 8.08 -11.62
N SER A 174 4.59 7.51 -12.70
CA SER A 174 4.76 6.10 -13.02
C SER A 174 6.19 5.83 -13.50
N ASP A 175 6.85 4.80 -12.97
CA ASP A 175 8.22 4.43 -13.34
C ASP A 175 8.34 3.75 -14.71
N LYS A 176 7.22 3.46 -15.39
CA LYS A 176 7.18 2.68 -16.64
C LYS A 176 8.04 3.22 -17.79
N SER A 177 8.29 4.53 -17.82
CA SER A 177 9.10 5.16 -18.86
C SER A 177 10.62 5.07 -18.61
N LYS A 178 11.02 4.71 -17.40
CA LYS A 178 12.42 4.78 -16.98
C LYS A 178 13.19 3.47 -17.17
N HIS A 179 12.50 2.33 -17.20
CA HIS A 179 13.12 1.00 -17.30
C HIS A 179 12.32 0.06 -18.21
N PRO A 180 12.61 0.04 -19.50
CA PRO A 180 12.03 -0.94 -20.43
C PRO A 180 12.34 -2.38 -19.96
N GLY A 181 11.34 -3.25 -19.91
CA GLY A 181 11.49 -4.66 -19.48
C GLY A 181 11.10 -4.96 -18.03
N GLN A 182 10.71 -3.97 -17.24
CA GLN A 182 10.16 -4.20 -15.90
C GLN A 182 8.68 -4.63 -15.96
N HIS A 183 8.18 -5.17 -14.83
CA HIS A 183 6.79 -5.64 -14.69
C HIS A 183 5.78 -4.59 -15.21
N PRO A 184 4.84 -4.95 -16.08
CA PRO A 184 3.97 -3.99 -16.78
C PRO A 184 3.09 -3.15 -15.85
N THR A 185 2.84 -3.62 -14.62
CA THR A 185 2.01 -2.93 -13.60
C THR A 185 2.80 -2.49 -12.37
N GLN A 186 4.15 -2.41 -12.47
CA GLN A 186 4.99 -2.03 -11.34
C GLN A 186 4.56 -0.68 -10.74
N LYS A 187 4.38 -0.65 -9.42
CA LYS A 187 4.09 0.58 -8.68
C LYS A 187 5.36 1.44 -8.53
N PRO A 188 5.24 2.77 -8.54
CA PRO A 188 6.39 3.65 -8.34
C PRO A 188 7.02 3.45 -6.96
N LEU A 189 8.35 3.37 -6.90
CA LEU A 189 9.07 3.20 -5.64
C LEU A 189 8.79 4.36 -4.66
N ALA A 190 8.74 5.59 -5.16
CA ALA A 190 8.45 6.77 -4.32
C ALA A 190 7.07 6.70 -3.65
N LEU A 191 6.04 6.19 -4.36
CA LEU A 191 4.71 5.96 -3.79
C LEU A 191 4.75 4.86 -2.73
N MET A 192 5.41 3.72 -3.02
CA MET A 192 5.51 2.63 -2.06
C MET A 192 6.28 3.04 -0.81
N LEU A 193 7.34 3.82 -0.95
CA LEU A 193 8.11 4.37 0.18
C LEU A 193 7.25 5.32 1.03
N PHE A 194 6.42 6.16 0.40
CA PHE A 194 5.45 7.01 1.09
C PHE A 194 4.46 6.16 1.91
N LEU A 195 3.90 5.11 1.34
CA LEU A 195 2.93 4.23 2.02
C LEU A 195 3.60 3.47 3.17
N VAL A 196 4.77 2.86 2.94
CA VAL A 196 5.54 2.15 3.97
C VAL A 196 5.82 3.07 5.15
N LYS A 197 6.38 4.26 4.91
CA LYS A 197 6.68 5.21 5.99
C LYS A 197 5.44 5.72 6.71
N SER A 198 4.32 5.91 5.99
CA SER A 198 3.07 6.43 6.58
C SER A 198 2.39 5.42 7.51
N TYR A 199 2.44 4.13 7.17
CA TYR A 199 1.63 3.10 7.83
C TYR A 199 2.42 2.10 8.67
N THR A 200 3.74 2.28 8.80
CA THR A 200 4.62 1.44 9.62
C THR A 200 5.70 2.26 10.31
N ASN A 201 6.24 1.70 11.39
CA ASN A 201 7.43 2.19 12.07
C ASN A 201 8.67 1.41 11.61
N GLU A 202 9.86 1.92 11.91
CA GLU A 202 11.10 1.21 11.71
C GLU A 202 11.11 -0.10 12.52
N GLY A 203 11.57 -1.19 11.89
CA GLY A 203 11.55 -2.54 12.48
C GLY A 203 10.24 -3.31 12.31
N ASP A 204 9.11 -2.66 11.97
CA ASP A 204 7.83 -3.32 11.74
C ASP A 204 7.90 -4.37 10.61
N ILE A 205 7.07 -5.39 10.71
CA ILE A 205 6.93 -6.47 9.73
C ILE A 205 5.84 -6.11 8.71
N ILE A 206 6.25 -5.99 7.44
CA ILE A 206 5.35 -5.78 6.31
C ILE A 206 5.18 -7.09 5.54
N VAL A 207 3.94 -7.45 5.24
CA VAL A 207 3.61 -8.57 4.33
C VAL A 207 3.03 -8.03 3.03
N ASP A 208 3.53 -8.53 1.90
CA ASP A 208 2.94 -8.35 0.58
C ASP A 208 2.65 -9.73 -0.04
N PRO A 209 1.38 -10.18 0.00
CA PRO A 209 0.98 -11.48 -0.53
C PRO A 209 1.05 -11.59 -2.06
N PHE A 210 1.17 -10.47 -2.76
CA PHE A 210 1.19 -10.36 -4.23
C PHE A 210 2.32 -9.43 -4.67
N MET A 211 3.56 -9.73 -4.23
CA MET A 211 4.67 -8.76 -4.31
C MET A 211 5.12 -8.41 -5.73
N GLY A 212 4.74 -9.20 -6.74
CA GLY A 212 5.16 -8.99 -8.12
C GLY A 212 6.66 -8.85 -8.25
N SER A 213 7.12 -7.74 -8.82
CA SER A 213 8.55 -7.41 -8.95
C SER A 213 9.20 -6.86 -7.67
N GLY A 214 8.54 -6.92 -6.50
CA GLY A 214 9.11 -6.63 -5.19
C GLY A 214 9.28 -5.14 -4.84
N THR A 215 8.52 -4.23 -5.43
CA THR A 215 8.68 -2.79 -5.13
C THR A 215 8.37 -2.45 -3.66
N THR A 216 7.38 -3.13 -3.06
CA THR A 216 7.08 -3.02 -1.62
C THR A 216 8.30 -3.45 -0.78
N GLY A 217 8.97 -4.54 -1.18
CA GLY A 217 10.16 -5.04 -0.50
C GLY A 217 11.34 -4.06 -0.59
N VAL A 218 11.59 -3.47 -1.77
CA VAL A 218 12.61 -2.42 -1.93
C VAL A 218 12.30 -1.22 -1.03
N ALA A 219 11.05 -0.78 -1.00
CA ALA A 219 10.63 0.33 -0.13
C ALA A 219 10.79 -0.02 1.36
N ALA A 220 10.50 -1.26 1.76
CA ALA A 220 10.67 -1.75 3.12
C ALA A 220 12.16 -1.73 3.55
N VAL A 221 13.07 -2.20 2.69
CA VAL A 221 14.52 -2.14 2.92
C VAL A 221 14.98 -0.70 3.12
N GLN A 222 14.67 0.20 2.20
CA GLN A 222 15.05 1.61 2.27
C GLN A 222 14.48 2.33 3.49
N ALA A 223 13.40 1.82 4.03
CA ALA A 223 12.76 2.40 5.21
C ALA A 223 13.12 1.68 6.53
N GLY A 224 13.98 0.66 6.52
CA GLY A 224 14.39 -0.08 7.71
C GLY A 224 13.31 -1.00 8.29
N ARG A 225 12.44 -1.57 7.43
CA ARG A 225 11.37 -2.51 7.84
C ARG A 225 11.76 -3.95 7.52
N THR A 226 11.15 -4.89 8.22
CA THR A 226 11.20 -6.32 7.89
C THR A 226 10.14 -6.60 6.82
N PHE A 227 10.50 -7.39 5.81
CA PHE A 227 9.59 -7.67 4.69
C PHE A 227 9.39 -9.17 4.46
N ILE A 228 8.14 -9.53 4.21
CA ILE A 228 7.75 -10.87 3.77
C ILE A 228 6.95 -10.73 2.49
N GLY A 229 7.51 -11.20 1.39
CA GLY A 229 6.89 -11.15 0.08
C GLY A 229 6.54 -12.54 -0.44
N ILE A 230 5.39 -12.65 -1.12
CA ILE A 230 4.97 -13.89 -1.78
C ILE A 230 4.64 -13.55 -3.22
N GLU A 231 5.15 -14.36 -4.16
CA GLU A 231 4.89 -14.23 -5.59
C GLU A 231 4.74 -15.61 -6.22
N GLN A 232 3.66 -15.79 -6.99
CA GLN A 232 3.37 -17.08 -7.61
C GLN A 232 4.16 -17.32 -8.88
N GLN A 233 4.47 -16.26 -9.63
CA GLN A 233 5.19 -16.34 -10.90
C GLN A 233 6.70 -16.30 -10.67
N ALA A 234 7.40 -17.40 -11.05
CA ALA A 234 8.84 -17.54 -10.81
C ALA A 234 9.68 -16.40 -11.40
N ASN A 235 9.35 -15.93 -12.60
CA ASN A 235 10.07 -14.83 -13.26
C ASN A 235 9.96 -13.49 -12.51
N TYR A 236 8.80 -13.20 -11.91
CA TYR A 236 8.63 -12.01 -11.07
C TYR A 236 9.27 -12.19 -9.70
N PHE A 237 9.22 -13.40 -9.15
CA PHE A 237 9.92 -13.75 -7.93
C PHE A 237 11.43 -13.53 -8.07
N ASP A 238 12.06 -14.02 -9.13
CA ASP A 238 13.49 -13.82 -9.40
C ASP A 238 13.83 -12.33 -9.55
N THR A 239 13.00 -11.59 -10.28
CA THR A 239 13.12 -10.13 -10.41
C THR A 239 13.04 -9.43 -9.06
N ALA A 240 12.12 -9.84 -8.18
CA ALA A 240 12.00 -9.28 -6.83
C ALA A 240 13.24 -9.57 -5.98
N CYS A 241 13.77 -10.80 -6.04
CA CYS A 241 15.00 -11.18 -5.35
C CYS A 241 16.18 -10.29 -5.77
N GLU A 242 16.38 -10.09 -7.06
CA GLU A 242 17.47 -9.23 -7.57
C GLU A 242 17.31 -7.78 -7.15
N ARG A 243 16.12 -7.23 -7.24
CA ARG A 243 15.84 -5.83 -6.87
C ARG A 243 16.04 -5.59 -5.38
N ILE A 244 15.58 -6.49 -4.54
CA ILE A 244 15.74 -6.39 -3.09
C ILE A 244 17.21 -6.56 -2.69
N LYS A 245 17.96 -7.51 -3.30
CA LYS A 245 19.42 -7.61 -3.11
C LYS A 245 20.14 -6.30 -3.44
N ARG A 246 19.79 -5.67 -4.56
CA ARG A 246 20.38 -4.40 -4.99
C ARG A 246 20.09 -3.27 -4.00
N ALA A 247 18.88 -3.21 -3.46
CA ALA A 247 18.48 -2.21 -2.47
C ALA A 247 19.24 -2.32 -1.13
N TYR A 248 19.84 -3.47 -0.83
CA TYR A 248 20.73 -3.64 0.32
C TYR A 248 22.17 -3.21 0.03
N ALA A 249 22.56 -3.10 -1.23
CA ALA A 249 23.92 -2.72 -1.64
C ALA A 249 24.07 -1.18 -1.82
N GLU A 250 22.97 -0.46 -1.89
CA GLU A 250 22.90 1.00 -1.96
C GLU A 250 22.87 1.64 -0.56
#